data_d7f6e4ec7dd373bdbe855c1427d97085
#
_entry.id   d7f6e4ec7dd373bdbe855c1427d97085
#
_cell.length_a   1.000
_cell.length_b   1.000
_cell.length_c   1.000
_cell.angle_alpha   90.00
_cell.angle_beta   90.00
_cell.angle_gamma   90.00
#
_symmetry.space_group_name_H-M   'P 1'
#
loop_
_entity.id
_entity.type
_entity.pdbx_description
1 polymer ?
#
loop_
_entity_poly.entity_id
_entity_poly.type
_entity_poly.pdbx_seq_one_letter_code
_entity_poly.pdbx_strand_id
1 'polypeptide(L)'
;MNAPFSPILSATIAIVLSFMTVMGADAIQGAVGAAASPTAVPTLNSLDGRTFVTQSGEKGKLASKKDTFVFRDGRFLSETCTPYGFGDAPYQATVDGATVRFHAETHSPTHGKMVWDGIVKNNDIEATSIWTRERWYWKIKKEYWFRGQMKN
;
A
#
# COMPACT_ATOMS: atom_id res chain seq x y z
N MET A 1 23.42 14.16 -49.50
CA MET A 1 24.28 15.37 -49.46
C MET A 1 24.50 15.68 -47.99
N ASN A 2 25.57 15.14 -47.54
CA ASN A 2 26.73 15.74 -46.87
C ASN A 2 26.45 16.38 -45.49
N ALA A 3 26.86 15.64 -44.50
CA ALA A 3 27.35 16.18 -43.22
C ALA A 3 28.59 17.05 -43.44
N PRO A 4 29.04 17.89 -42.49
CA PRO A 4 30.28 17.48 -41.89
C PRO A 4 30.39 17.67 -40.35
N PHE A 5 31.21 16.81 -39.84
CA PHE A 5 31.91 16.81 -38.55
C PHE A 5 32.69 18.12 -38.29
N SER A 6 32.86 18.49 -37.01
CA SER A 6 34.02 19.26 -36.54
C SER A 6 34.32 19.06 -35.06
N PRO A 7 35.59 19.20 -34.66
CA PRO A 7 36.17 18.36 -33.63
C PRO A 7 36.59 19.09 -32.34
N ILE A 8 36.79 18.31 -31.30
CA ILE A 8 37.77 18.28 -30.22
C ILE A 8 38.61 19.58 -29.99
N LEU A 9 38.56 20.03 -28.77
CA LEU A 9 39.76 20.71 -28.20
C LEU A 9 39.93 20.28 -26.72
N SER A 10 40.99 19.52 -26.51
CA SER A 10 41.62 19.21 -25.24
C SER A 10 42.32 20.48 -24.70
N ALA A 11 42.24 20.71 -23.42
CA ALA A 11 43.19 21.56 -22.71
C ALA A 11 43.52 20.97 -21.34
N THR A 12 44.68 20.42 -21.27
CA THR A 12 45.41 19.97 -20.09
C THR A 12 46.25 21.16 -19.56
N ILE A 13 46.19 21.49 -18.28
CA ILE A 13 47.24 22.24 -17.52
C ILE A 13 47.00 21.95 -16.04
N ALA A 14 47.84 21.15 -15.45
CA ALA A 14 49.08 21.35 -14.71
C ALA A 14 48.91 21.85 -13.24
N ILE A 15 49.24 20.95 -12.40
CA ILE A 15 49.78 20.84 -11.05
C ILE A 15 50.36 22.17 -10.47
N VAL A 16 49.90 22.50 -9.26
CA VAL A 16 50.77 23.15 -8.26
C VAL A 16 50.50 22.56 -6.88
N LEU A 17 51.48 21.85 -6.33
CA LEU A 17 51.58 21.50 -4.92
C LEU A 17 51.85 22.77 -4.11
N SER A 18 51.10 22.95 -3.04
CA SER A 18 51.56 23.75 -1.90
C SER A 18 51.14 23.09 -0.61
N PHE A 19 52.08 22.53 0.07
CA PHE A 19 52.02 22.13 1.47
C PHE A 19 51.87 23.35 2.36
N MET A 20 50.85 23.43 3.18
CA MET A 20 50.90 24.22 4.40
C MET A 20 50.13 23.48 5.51
N THR A 21 50.87 22.95 6.42
CA THR A 21 50.47 22.40 7.70
C THR A 21 50.00 23.55 8.60
N VAL A 22 48.76 23.52 9.06
CA VAL A 22 48.29 24.24 10.24
C VAL A 22 47.47 23.30 11.10
N MET A 23 47.95 23.09 12.31
CA MET A 23 47.29 22.42 13.41
C MET A 23 46.09 23.25 13.90
N GLY A 24 45.02 22.54 14.31
CA GLY A 24 44.11 22.92 15.38
C GLY A 24 42.80 23.51 14.94
N ALA A 25 41.78 22.76 15.19
CA ALA A 25 40.55 23.13 15.90
C ALA A 25 39.47 22.11 15.65
N ASP A 26 38.88 21.66 16.73
CA ASP A 26 37.73 20.77 16.79
C ASP A 26 36.63 21.21 15.83
N ALA A 27 36.40 20.44 14.75
CA ALA A 27 35.19 20.51 13.98
C ALA A 27 34.17 19.58 14.59
N ILE A 28 33.23 20.14 15.32
CA ILE A 28 31.96 19.51 15.67
C ILE A 28 31.31 19.07 14.38
N GLN A 29 31.41 17.79 14.06
CA GLN A 29 30.64 17.19 13.01
C GLN A 29 29.18 17.19 13.46
N GLY A 30 28.44 18.19 12.99
CA GLY A 30 26.99 18.17 13.04
C GLY A 30 26.51 16.93 12.31
N ALA A 31 26.08 15.93 13.07
CA ALA A 31 25.35 14.80 12.55
C ALA A 31 24.12 15.34 11.81
N VAL A 32 24.17 15.29 10.48
CA VAL A 32 22.98 15.47 9.65
C VAL A 32 22.09 14.30 10.01
N GLY A 33 21.13 14.56 10.88
CA GLY A 33 20.14 13.56 11.25
C GLY A 33 19.44 13.07 9.98
N ALA A 34 19.73 11.86 9.57
CA ALA A 34 18.91 11.18 8.61
C ALA A 34 17.48 11.22 9.15
N ALA A 35 16.59 11.91 8.45
CA ALA A 35 15.18 11.93 8.76
C ALA A 35 14.72 10.47 8.73
N ALA A 36 14.52 9.90 9.89
CA ALA A 36 13.93 8.56 10.03
C ALA A 36 12.57 8.64 9.37
N SER A 37 12.37 7.89 8.29
CA SER A 37 11.06 7.68 7.72
C SER A 37 10.15 7.19 8.84
N PRO A 38 8.92 7.73 8.98
CA PRO A 38 8.03 7.28 10.03
C PRO A 38 7.83 5.78 9.89
N THR A 39 8.32 5.03 10.86
CA THR A 39 8.15 3.57 10.91
C THR A 39 6.67 3.33 11.14
N ALA A 40 5.97 2.84 10.13
CA ALA A 40 4.57 2.45 10.25
C ALA A 40 4.46 1.35 11.33
N VAL A 41 3.78 1.65 12.42
CA VAL A 41 3.63 0.73 13.56
C VAL A 41 2.43 -0.19 13.29
N PRO A 42 2.60 -1.51 13.31
CA PRO A 42 1.46 -2.41 13.26
C PRO A 42 0.60 -2.20 14.51
N THR A 43 -0.63 -1.79 14.30
CA THR A 43 -1.60 -1.57 15.38
C THR A 43 -2.75 -2.54 15.19
N LEU A 44 -2.87 -3.50 16.09
CA LEU A 44 -4.00 -4.40 16.11
C LEU A 44 -5.28 -3.58 16.41
N ASN A 45 -6.36 -3.91 15.72
CA ASN A 45 -7.71 -3.39 15.99
C ASN A 45 -7.93 -1.87 15.73
N SER A 46 -7.08 -1.21 14.95
CA SER A 46 -7.20 0.24 14.69
C SER A 46 -8.47 0.63 13.90
N LEU A 47 -9.14 -0.32 13.28
CA LEU A 47 -10.41 -0.12 12.56
C LEU A 47 -11.62 -0.67 13.31
N ASP A 48 -11.44 -1.29 14.47
CA ASP A 48 -12.54 -1.90 15.23
C ASP A 48 -13.63 -0.88 15.58
N GLY A 49 -14.88 -1.35 15.46
CA GLY A 49 -16.07 -0.51 15.63
C GLY A 49 -16.47 0.29 14.39
N ARG A 50 -15.65 0.26 13.31
CA ARG A 50 -15.97 0.99 12.09
C ARG A 50 -16.73 0.11 11.10
N THR A 51 -17.73 0.71 10.47
CA THR A 51 -18.49 0.10 9.38
C THR A 51 -18.47 1.03 8.18
N PHE A 52 -18.23 0.50 6.99
CA PHE A 52 -18.16 1.27 5.76
C PHE A 52 -19.18 0.75 4.75
N VAL A 53 -19.92 1.65 4.11
CA VAL A 53 -20.76 1.33 2.96
C VAL A 53 -19.98 1.64 1.69
N THR A 54 -19.76 0.63 0.86
CA THR A 54 -18.94 0.72 -0.33
C THR A 54 -19.72 0.43 -1.60
N GLN A 55 -19.25 0.99 -2.70
CA GLN A 55 -19.57 0.54 -4.05
C GLN A 55 -18.42 -0.31 -4.57
N SER A 56 -18.72 -1.33 -5.36
CA SER A 56 -17.72 -2.26 -5.87
C SER A 56 -17.94 -2.63 -7.32
N GLY A 57 -16.87 -2.99 -8.00
CA GLY A 57 -16.86 -3.49 -9.36
C GLY A 57 -15.66 -4.37 -9.63
N GLU A 58 -15.72 -5.16 -10.69
CA GLU A 58 -14.57 -5.87 -11.21
C GLU A 58 -13.55 -4.87 -11.77
N LYS A 59 -12.26 -5.12 -11.61
CA LYS A 59 -11.20 -4.23 -12.08
C LYS A 59 -11.40 -3.84 -13.55
N GLY A 60 -11.38 -2.54 -13.82
CA GLY A 60 -11.60 -1.97 -15.15
C GLY A 60 -13.08 -1.85 -15.56
N LYS A 61 -14.02 -2.19 -14.68
CA LYS A 61 -15.46 -2.02 -14.91
C LYS A 61 -16.08 -0.99 -13.96
N LEU A 62 -17.23 -0.48 -14.33
CA LEU A 62 -18.01 0.43 -13.48
C LEU A 62 -18.52 -0.31 -12.23
N ALA A 63 -18.93 0.47 -11.23
CA ALA A 63 -19.58 -0.06 -10.05
C ALA A 63 -20.84 -0.85 -10.41
N SER A 64 -20.99 -2.05 -9.88
CA SER A 64 -22.11 -2.93 -10.17
C SER A 64 -22.83 -3.42 -8.91
N LYS A 65 -22.21 -3.26 -7.74
CA LYS A 65 -22.74 -3.74 -6.46
C LYS A 65 -22.42 -2.76 -5.34
N LYS A 66 -23.18 -2.88 -4.24
CA LYS A 66 -22.87 -2.27 -2.94
C LYS A 66 -22.41 -3.37 -2.00
N ASP A 67 -21.55 -3.02 -1.05
CA ASP A 67 -21.10 -3.91 0.00
C ASP A 67 -21.00 -3.15 1.33
N THR A 68 -21.03 -3.85 2.42
CA THR A 68 -20.78 -3.32 3.76
C THR A 68 -19.55 -4.01 4.34
N PHE A 69 -18.56 -3.22 4.71
CA PHE A 69 -17.38 -3.69 5.40
C PHE A 69 -17.53 -3.43 6.90
N VAL A 70 -17.38 -4.47 7.69
CA VAL A 70 -17.47 -4.41 9.15
C VAL A 70 -16.13 -4.80 9.77
N PHE A 71 -15.62 -3.94 10.63
CA PHE A 71 -14.41 -4.22 11.43
C PHE A 71 -14.82 -4.31 12.89
N ARG A 72 -14.63 -5.47 13.51
CA ARG A 72 -15.00 -5.72 14.89
C ARG A 72 -14.15 -6.83 15.50
N ASP A 73 -13.72 -6.63 16.73
CA ASP A 73 -12.98 -7.62 17.53
C ASP A 73 -11.74 -8.18 16.80
N GLY A 74 -11.00 -7.30 16.10
CA GLY A 74 -9.84 -7.67 15.30
C GLY A 74 -10.16 -8.44 14.02
N ARG A 75 -11.42 -8.42 13.58
CA ARG A 75 -11.90 -9.18 12.41
C ARG A 75 -12.54 -8.25 11.39
N PHE A 76 -12.36 -8.63 10.12
CA PHE A 76 -12.95 -7.99 8.95
C PHE A 76 -14.01 -8.89 8.33
N LEU A 77 -15.14 -8.31 7.96
CA LEU A 77 -16.23 -8.97 7.24
C LEU A 77 -16.67 -8.10 6.04
N SER A 78 -16.86 -8.74 4.89
CA SER A 78 -17.60 -8.22 3.74
C SER A 78 -18.98 -8.90 3.74
N GLU A 79 -20.04 -8.13 4.02
CA GLU A 79 -21.39 -8.70 4.15
C GLU A 79 -21.88 -9.34 2.84
N THR A 80 -21.57 -8.73 1.70
CA THR A 80 -21.97 -9.24 0.37
C THR A 80 -21.30 -10.57 0.04
N CYS A 81 -20.20 -10.92 0.67
CA CYS A 81 -19.50 -12.19 0.47
C CYS A 81 -20.04 -13.32 1.35
N THR A 82 -20.81 -13.00 2.40
CA THR A 82 -21.36 -14.00 3.34
C THR A 82 -22.22 -15.08 2.67
N PRO A 83 -23.14 -14.78 1.71
CA PRO A 83 -23.92 -15.81 1.04
C PRO A 83 -23.09 -16.81 0.22
N TYR A 84 -21.85 -16.47 -0.08
CA TYR A 84 -20.89 -17.34 -0.77
C TYR A 84 -20.01 -18.15 0.19
N GLY A 85 -20.32 -18.11 1.49
CA GLY A 85 -19.61 -18.84 2.53
C GLY A 85 -18.30 -18.20 2.98
N PHE A 86 -18.02 -16.94 2.59
CA PHE A 86 -16.91 -16.17 3.16
C PHE A 86 -17.37 -15.59 4.49
N GLY A 87 -16.77 -16.04 5.57
CA GLY A 87 -16.96 -15.48 6.90
C GLY A 87 -16.05 -14.30 7.20
N ASP A 88 -16.12 -13.84 8.43
CA ASP A 88 -15.16 -12.87 8.95
C ASP A 88 -13.78 -13.51 9.14
N ALA A 89 -12.73 -12.71 9.05
CA ALA A 89 -11.35 -13.15 9.21
C ALA A 89 -10.53 -12.12 9.99
N PRO A 90 -9.47 -12.53 10.69
CA PRO A 90 -8.54 -11.59 11.29
C PRO A 90 -8.01 -10.61 10.25
N TYR A 91 -7.85 -9.34 10.64
CA TYR A 91 -7.18 -8.37 9.80
C TYR A 91 -5.92 -7.84 10.48
N GLN A 92 -4.97 -7.41 9.69
CA GLN A 92 -3.79 -6.68 10.13
C GLN A 92 -3.93 -5.24 9.69
N ALA A 93 -3.56 -4.30 10.55
CA ALA A 93 -3.57 -2.89 10.22
C ALA A 93 -2.25 -2.22 10.57
N THR A 94 -1.91 -1.21 9.77
CA THR A 94 -0.75 -0.35 9.97
C THR A 94 -1.21 1.09 9.90
N VAL A 95 -0.89 1.86 10.93
CA VAL A 95 -1.23 3.28 11.01
C VAL A 95 -0.04 4.11 10.56
N ASP A 96 -0.29 5.04 9.64
CA ASP A 96 0.66 6.00 9.11
C ASP A 96 -0.01 7.39 9.10
N GLY A 97 0.21 8.15 10.14
CA GLY A 97 -0.48 9.42 10.37
C GLY A 97 -2.00 9.25 10.41
N ALA A 98 -2.71 9.95 9.53
CA ALA A 98 -4.18 9.85 9.40
C ALA A 98 -4.65 8.69 8.51
N THR A 99 -3.74 7.86 8.02
CA THR A 99 -4.02 6.76 7.10
C THR A 99 -3.87 5.43 7.81
N VAL A 100 -4.86 4.56 7.68
CA VAL A 100 -4.80 3.18 8.15
C VAL A 100 -4.82 2.26 6.94
N ARG A 101 -3.79 1.45 6.78
CA ARG A 101 -3.75 0.36 5.79
C ARG A 101 -4.20 -0.92 6.47
N PHE A 102 -5.01 -1.72 5.79
CA PHE A 102 -5.39 -3.02 6.32
C PHE A 102 -5.18 -4.12 5.28
N HIS A 103 -4.96 -5.32 5.79
CA HIS A 103 -4.86 -6.56 5.04
C HIS A 103 -5.70 -7.63 5.72
N ALA A 104 -6.46 -8.42 4.96
CA ALA A 104 -7.20 -9.57 5.45
C ALA A 104 -7.27 -10.68 4.40
N GLU A 105 -7.48 -11.91 4.85
CA GLU A 105 -7.68 -13.06 3.99
C GLU A 105 -8.90 -13.86 4.46
N THR A 106 -9.95 -13.89 3.62
CA THR A 106 -11.19 -14.62 3.91
C THR A 106 -11.27 -15.88 3.06
N HIS A 107 -11.83 -16.95 3.63
CA HIS A 107 -11.94 -18.26 3.00
C HIS A 107 -13.39 -18.74 2.93
N SER A 108 -13.70 -19.40 1.83
CA SER A 108 -14.97 -20.12 1.65
C SER A 108 -14.67 -21.58 1.29
N PRO A 109 -15.29 -22.55 1.93
CA PRO A 109 -15.13 -23.97 1.59
C PRO A 109 -15.48 -24.29 0.15
N THR A 110 -16.37 -23.52 -0.46
CA THR A 110 -16.92 -23.79 -1.80
C THR A 110 -16.47 -22.79 -2.85
N HIS A 111 -16.11 -21.53 -2.44
CA HIS A 111 -15.78 -20.44 -3.36
C HIS A 111 -14.30 -20.01 -3.30
N GLY A 112 -13.46 -20.69 -2.50
CA GLY A 112 -12.03 -20.46 -2.45
C GLY A 112 -11.63 -19.32 -1.50
N LYS A 113 -10.76 -18.42 -1.96
CA LYS A 113 -10.10 -17.42 -1.14
C LYS A 113 -10.25 -16.01 -1.69
N MET A 114 -10.39 -15.03 -0.81
CA MET A 114 -10.27 -13.60 -1.14
C MET A 114 -9.18 -12.96 -0.27
N VAL A 115 -8.24 -12.31 -0.92
CA VAL A 115 -7.20 -11.48 -0.28
C VAL A 115 -7.63 -10.03 -0.43
N TRP A 116 -7.63 -9.29 0.66
CA TRP A 116 -8.10 -7.93 0.78
C TRP A 116 -6.96 -7.01 1.18
N ASP A 117 -6.81 -5.91 0.46
CA ASP A 117 -5.90 -4.83 0.78
C ASP A 117 -6.65 -3.51 0.67
N GLY A 118 -6.54 -2.67 1.69
CA GLY A 118 -7.26 -1.41 1.67
C GLY A 118 -6.60 -0.30 2.49
N ILE A 119 -7.10 0.89 2.25
CA ILE A 119 -6.66 2.12 2.88
C ILE A 119 -7.90 2.85 3.41
N VAL A 120 -7.84 3.24 4.67
CA VAL A 120 -8.82 4.12 5.30
C VAL A 120 -8.13 5.45 5.60
N LYS A 121 -8.73 6.54 5.13
CA LYS A 121 -8.29 7.90 5.40
C LYS A 121 -9.49 8.71 5.88
N ASN A 122 -9.45 9.17 7.13
CA ASN A 122 -10.60 9.79 7.78
C ASN A 122 -11.82 8.85 7.76
N ASN A 123 -12.86 9.21 7.02
CA ASN A 123 -14.10 8.44 6.87
C ASN A 123 -14.20 7.70 5.53
N ASP A 124 -13.22 7.86 4.65
CA ASP A 124 -13.21 7.23 3.34
C ASP A 124 -12.42 5.93 3.37
N ILE A 125 -12.91 4.94 2.63
CA ILE A 125 -12.25 3.66 2.41
C ILE A 125 -12.07 3.39 0.92
N GLU A 126 -10.88 2.97 0.55
CA GLU A 126 -10.58 2.37 -0.74
C GLU A 126 -9.95 1.00 -0.51
N ALA A 127 -10.44 -0.02 -1.19
CA ALA A 127 -9.91 -1.36 -1.07
C ALA A 127 -9.92 -2.09 -2.41
N THR A 128 -9.08 -3.11 -2.49
CA THR A 128 -9.07 -4.09 -3.58
C THR A 128 -9.21 -5.48 -3.00
N SER A 129 -9.80 -6.39 -3.75
CA SER A 129 -9.73 -7.80 -3.41
C SER A 129 -9.35 -8.65 -4.60
N ILE A 130 -8.60 -9.71 -4.32
CA ILE A 130 -8.25 -10.74 -5.28
C ILE A 130 -8.98 -12.01 -4.88
N TRP A 131 -9.99 -12.37 -5.67
CA TRP A 131 -10.68 -13.63 -5.53
C TRP A 131 -9.98 -14.72 -6.32
N THR A 132 -9.67 -15.84 -5.66
CA THR A 132 -9.06 -17.01 -6.26
C THR A 132 -9.87 -18.25 -5.94
N ARG A 133 -10.20 -19.04 -6.96
CA ARG A 133 -10.81 -20.35 -6.81
C ARG A 133 -10.08 -21.35 -7.69
N GLU A 134 -9.61 -22.42 -7.09
CA GLU A 134 -8.88 -23.48 -7.77
C GLU A 134 -9.72 -24.78 -7.81
N ARG A 135 -9.69 -25.41 -8.95
CA ARG A 135 -10.18 -26.76 -9.19
C ARG A 135 -9.05 -27.55 -9.86
N TRP A 136 -9.09 -28.85 -9.83
CA TRP A 136 -8.04 -29.69 -10.39
C TRP A 136 -7.71 -29.42 -11.86
N TYR A 137 -8.62 -28.84 -12.64
CA TYR A 137 -8.48 -28.58 -14.07
C TYR A 137 -8.54 -27.09 -14.47
N TRP A 138 -8.80 -26.16 -13.54
CA TRP A 138 -8.85 -24.74 -13.85
C TRP A 138 -8.68 -23.89 -12.59
N LYS A 139 -8.22 -22.66 -12.84
CA LYS A 139 -8.06 -21.63 -11.81
C LYS A 139 -8.76 -20.35 -12.24
N ILE A 140 -9.59 -19.79 -11.37
CA ILE A 140 -10.13 -18.45 -11.53
C ILE A 140 -9.33 -17.52 -10.66
N LYS A 141 -8.99 -16.35 -11.23
CA LYS A 141 -8.48 -15.19 -10.50
C LYS A 141 -9.23 -13.98 -11.00
N LYS A 142 -9.90 -13.25 -10.10
CA LYS A 142 -10.57 -11.98 -10.41
C LYS A 142 -10.17 -10.93 -9.39
N GLU A 143 -10.05 -9.69 -9.87
CA GLU A 143 -9.73 -8.54 -9.05
C GLU A 143 -10.94 -7.61 -8.99
N TYR A 144 -11.25 -7.13 -7.78
CA TYR A 144 -12.35 -6.20 -7.53
C TYR A 144 -11.82 -4.96 -6.83
N TRP A 145 -12.47 -3.85 -7.07
CA TRP A 145 -12.25 -2.60 -6.37
C TRP A 145 -13.46 -2.23 -5.53
N PHE A 146 -13.23 -1.50 -4.44
CA PHE A 146 -14.25 -1.03 -3.50
C PHE A 146 -13.91 0.41 -3.11
N ARG A 147 -14.93 1.27 -3.07
CA ARG A 147 -14.81 2.64 -2.59
C ARG A 147 -16.05 3.00 -1.81
N GLY A 148 -15.87 3.64 -0.66
CA GLY A 148 -16.99 3.98 0.19
C GLY A 148 -16.65 4.89 1.34
N GLN A 149 -17.63 5.06 2.20
CA GLN A 149 -17.53 5.92 3.37
C GLN A 149 -18.01 5.22 4.62
N MET A 150 -17.50 5.69 5.76
CA MET A 150 -17.93 5.21 7.06
C MET A 150 -19.43 5.47 7.25
N LYS A 151 -20.13 4.47 7.74
CA LYS A 151 -21.53 4.57 8.11
C LYS A 151 -21.60 5.32 9.46
N ASN A 152 -22.34 6.42 9.48
CA ASN A 152 -22.65 7.16 10.69
C ASN A 152 -23.69 6.43 11.54
#